data_6c83728cbe44e9e1624b8fe89cef06f4
#
_entry.id   6c83728cbe44e9e1624b8fe89cef06f4
#
_cell.length_a   1.000
_cell.length_b   1.000
_cell.length_c   1.000
_cell.angle_alpha   90.00
_cell.angle_beta   90.00
_cell.angle_gamma   90.00
#
_symmetry.space_group_name_H-M   'P 1'
#
loop_
_entity.id
_entity.type
_entity.pdbx_description
1 polymer ?
#
loop_
_entity_poly.entity_id
_entity_poly.type
_entity_poly.pdbx_seq_one_letter_code
_entity_poly.pdbx_strand_id
1 'polypeptide(L)' 'MTDERRRRLRHDLRTPLTIVSGFAEVLAGDRTISDADRREYASRIHAAALEIGELVDRLLEETSGG' A
#
# COMPACT_ATOMS: atom_id res chain seq x y z
N MET A 1 -5.27 4.93 -21.32
CA MET A 1 -4.07 5.07 -20.46
C MET A 1 -2.83 4.74 -21.28
N THR A 2 -1.81 5.61 -21.24
CA THR A 2 -0.56 5.37 -21.95
C THR A 2 0.29 4.35 -21.21
N ASP A 3 1.26 3.76 -21.92
CA ASP A 3 2.20 2.82 -21.29
C ASP A 3 3.02 3.49 -20.19
N GLU A 4 3.37 4.76 -20.39
CA GLU A 4 4.12 5.52 -19.40
C GLU A 4 3.31 5.73 -18.13
N ARG A 5 2.04 6.08 -18.26
CA ARG A 5 1.14 6.26 -17.11
C ARG A 5 0.93 4.96 -16.36
N ARG A 6 0.77 3.87 -17.10
CA ARG A 6 0.59 2.54 -16.50
C ARG A 6 1.83 2.15 -15.72
N ARG A 7 2.99 2.42 -16.27
CA ARG A 7 4.27 2.12 -15.61
C ARG A 7 4.43 2.94 -14.34
N ARG A 8 4.08 4.23 -14.39
CA ARG A 8 4.14 5.11 -13.23
C ARG A 8 3.18 4.66 -12.14
N LEU A 9 1.97 4.31 -12.51
CA LEU A 9 0.98 3.83 -11.56
C LEU A 9 1.46 2.55 -10.87
N ARG A 10 2.00 1.62 -11.65
CA ARG A 10 2.55 0.39 -11.10
C ARG A 10 3.67 0.68 -10.11
N HIS A 11 4.54 1.62 -10.45
CA HIS A 11 5.64 2.04 -9.58
C HIS A 11 5.10 2.64 -8.29
N ASP A 12 4.12 3.53 -8.40
CA ASP A 12 3.54 4.21 -7.24
C ASP A 12 2.79 3.26 -6.31
N LEU A 13 2.16 2.23 -6.86
CA LEU A 13 1.46 1.23 -6.07
C LEU A 13 2.42 0.25 -5.40
N ARG A 14 3.57 0.02 -6.00
CA ARG A 14 4.53 -0.97 -5.50
C ARG A 14 5.01 -0.66 -4.09
N THR A 15 5.33 0.61 -3.81
CA THR A 15 5.85 1.00 -2.50
C THR A 15 4.87 0.69 -1.37
N PRO A 16 3.63 1.19 -1.39
CA PRO A 16 2.69 0.85 -0.32
C PRO A 16 2.34 -0.62 -0.26
N LEU A 17 2.29 -1.33 -1.40
CA LEU A 17 2.03 -2.76 -1.40
C LEU A 17 3.16 -3.53 -0.74
N THR A 18 4.41 -3.13 -0.96
CA THR A 18 5.57 -3.75 -0.33
C THR A 18 5.53 -3.54 1.19
N ILE A 19 5.11 -2.36 1.63
CA ILE A 19 4.97 -2.06 3.06
C ILE A 19 3.91 -2.97 3.70
N VAL A 20 2.75 -3.06 3.09
CA VAL A 20 1.66 -3.91 3.59
C VAL A 20 2.11 -5.37 3.67
N SER A 21 2.69 -5.87 2.60
CA SER A 21 3.14 -7.26 2.52
C SER A 21 4.24 -7.55 3.55
N GLY A 22 5.22 -6.66 3.67
CA GLY A 22 6.34 -6.86 4.59
C GLY A 22 5.91 -6.91 6.04
N PHE A 23 5.12 -5.93 6.48
CA PHE A 23 4.66 -5.91 7.86
C PHE A 23 3.66 -7.04 8.14
N ALA A 24 2.82 -7.37 7.17
CA ALA A 24 1.89 -8.49 7.32
C ALA A 24 2.63 -9.82 7.52
N GLU A 25 3.73 -10.02 6.77
CA GLU A 25 4.56 -11.21 6.93
C GLU A 25 5.17 -11.29 8.32
N VAL A 26 5.66 -10.17 8.85
CA VAL A 26 6.23 -10.13 10.19
C VAL A 26 5.17 -10.48 11.22
N LEU A 27 3.96 -9.92 11.09
CA LEU A 27 2.87 -10.16 12.04
C LEU A 27 2.37 -11.61 11.97
N ALA A 28 2.42 -12.23 10.80
CA ALA A 28 1.96 -13.60 10.60
C ALA A 28 3.01 -14.64 10.99
N GLY A 29 4.26 -14.22 11.19
CA GLY A 29 5.36 -15.13 11.51
C GLY A 29 5.36 -15.59 12.96
N ASP A 30 6.34 -16.45 13.29
CA ASP A 30 6.46 -17.02 14.63
C ASP A 30 7.24 -16.14 15.61
N ARG A 31 7.74 -15.02 15.14
CA ARG A 31 8.53 -14.11 15.97
C ARG A 31 7.65 -13.46 17.04
N THR A 32 8.18 -13.39 18.25
CA THR A 32 7.51 -12.66 19.33
C THR A 32 7.66 -11.16 19.07
N ILE A 33 6.52 -10.46 19.08
CA ILE A 33 6.47 -9.03 18.79
C ILE A 33 5.85 -8.33 20.00
N SER A 34 6.46 -7.24 20.45
CA SER A 34 5.90 -6.44 21.54
C SER A 34 4.58 -5.79 21.11
N ASP A 35 3.75 -5.44 22.10
CA ASP A 35 2.49 -4.75 21.80
C ASP A 35 2.74 -3.41 21.12
N ALA A 36 3.78 -2.70 21.52
CA ALA A 36 4.14 -1.43 20.93
C ALA A 36 4.52 -1.60 19.44
N ASP A 37 5.33 -2.60 19.13
CA ASP A 37 5.72 -2.88 17.75
C ASP A 37 4.54 -3.35 16.92
N ARG A 38 3.66 -4.15 17.50
CA ARG A 38 2.46 -4.61 16.80
C ARG A 38 1.59 -3.43 16.38
N ARG A 39 1.41 -2.46 17.28
CA ARG A 39 0.63 -1.25 16.98
C ARG A 39 1.30 -0.42 15.90
N GLU A 40 2.61 -0.30 15.99
CA GLU A 40 3.37 0.45 14.99
C GLU A 40 3.24 -0.18 13.60
N TYR A 41 3.40 -1.50 13.52
CA TYR A 41 3.28 -2.20 12.24
C TYR A 41 1.87 -2.10 11.68
N ALA A 42 0.85 -2.25 12.53
CA ALA A 42 -0.54 -2.11 12.10
C ALA A 42 -0.81 -0.69 11.58
N SER A 43 -0.24 0.32 12.24
CA SER A 43 -0.38 1.71 11.81
C SER A 43 0.26 1.93 10.44
N ARG A 44 1.42 1.33 10.20
CA ARG A 44 2.10 1.43 8.91
C ARG A 44 1.31 0.76 7.80
N ILE A 45 0.72 -0.40 8.09
CA ILE A 45 -0.14 -1.09 7.14
C ILE A 45 -1.35 -0.23 6.81
N HIS A 46 -1.97 0.35 7.82
CA HIS A 46 -3.14 1.20 7.62
C HIS A 46 -2.81 2.42 6.74
N ALA A 47 -1.70 3.10 7.04
CA ALA A 47 -1.27 4.26 6.26
C ALA A 47 -1.01 3.89 4.80
N ALA A 48 -0.37 2.74 4.57
CA ALA A 48 -0.10 2.27 3.21
C ALA A 48 -1.40 1.92 2.48
N ALA A 49 -2.35 1.34 3.18
CA ALA A 49 -3.66 1.01 2.59
C ALA A 49 -4.40 2.28 2.17
N LEU A 50 -4.35 3.33 2.99
CA LEU A 50 -4.96 4.61 2.63
C LEU A 50 -4.31 5.20 1.38
N GLU A 51 -3.00 5.10 1.28
CA GLU A 51 -2.28 5.59 0.11
C GLU A 51 -2.69 4.84 -1.16
N ILE A 52 -2.84 3.51 -1.05
CA ILE A 52 -3.32 2.69 -2.17
C ILE A 52 -4.71 3.17 -2.59
N GLY A 53 -5.59 3.43 -1.61
CA GLY A 53 -6.93 3.91 -1.89
C GLY A 53 -6.93 5.22 -2.65
N GLU A 54 -6.05 6.15 -2.26
CA GLU A 54 -5.92 7.43 -2.96
C GLU A 54 -5.45 7.26 -4.40
N LEU A 55 -4.52 6.34 -4.63
CA LEU A 55 -4.03 6.06 -5.98
C LEU A 55 -5.13 5.45 -6.85
N VAL A 56 -5.93 4.56 -6.27
CA VAL A 56 -7.07 3.96 -6.97
C VAL A 56 -8.10 5.03 -7.31
N ASP A 57 -8.40 5.92 -6.38
CA ASP A 57 -9.35 7.00 -6.60
C ASP A 57 -8.90 7.91 -7.75
N ARG A 58 -7.63 8.25 -7.80
CA ARG A 58 -7.09 9.06 -8.90
C ARG A 58 -7.22 8.34 -10.24
N LEU A 59 -6.94 7.05 -10.24
CA LEU A 59 -7.07 6.25 -11.45
C LEU A 59 -8.50 6.25 -11.96
N LEU A 60 -9.47 6.08 -11.07
CA LEU A 60 -10.88 6.08 -11.42
C LEU A 60 -11.34 7.46 -11.92
N GLU A 61 -10.84 8.53 -11.31
CA GLU A 61 -11.13 9.88 -11.76
C GLU A 61 -10.61 10.11 -13.17
N GLU A 62 -9.37 9.70 -13.45
CA GLU A 62 -8.79 9.83 -14.78
C GLU A 62 -9.56 9.05 -15.84
N THR A 63 -10.06 7.88 -15.46
CA THR A 63 -10.78 7.01 -16.37
C THR A 63 -12.19 7.52 -16.65
N SER A 64 -12.89 7.98 -15.59
CA SER A 64 -14.28 8.39 -15.71
C SER A 64 -14.44 9.84 -16.12
N GLY A 65 -13.42 10.65 -15.92
CA GLY A 65 -13.45 12.06 -16.28
C GLY A 65 -13.29 12.33 -17.75
N GLY A 66 -13.11 11.29 -18.53
CA GLY A 66 -12.88 11.28 -19.96
C GLY A 66 -13.56 12.31 -20.79
#